data_caf5fce1f6d229c886447bca8377ff7e
#
_entry.id   caf5fce1f6d229c886447bca8377ff7e
#
_cell.length_a   1.000
_cell.length_b   1.000
_cell.length_c   1.000
_cell.angle_alpha   90.00
_cell.angle_beta   90.00
_cell.angle_gamma   90.00
#
_symmetry.space_group_name_H-M   'P 1'
#
loop_
_entity.id
_entity.type
_entity.pdbx_description
1 polymer ?
#
loop_
_entity_poly.entity_id
_entity_poly.type
_entity_poly.pdbx_seq_one_letter_code
_entity_poly.pdbx_strand_id
1 'polypeptide(L)'
;MAASAIRFYEEQGLLAPISRTASGYRQYASNAPDRLKLIQGAKKLGFSLDVIRDMLDENGKCSIEKTMQQSAILLREIEEQQAALERRRQSLLILRANLDNYQGDNPCPGNQTVN
;
A
#
# COMPACT_ATOMS: atom_id res chain seq x y z
N MET A 1 19.31 -8.29 -5.19
CA MET A 1 17.90 -8.57 -5.48
C MET A 1 17.78 -9.81 -6.34
N ALA A 2 16.79 -10.63 -6.12
CA ALA A 2 16.64 -11.88 -6.86
C ALA A 2 16.29 -11.61 -8.32
N ALA A 3 16.84 -12.42 -9.22
CA ALA A 3 16.56 -12.31 -10.66
C ALA A 3 15.07 -12.46 -10.96
N SER A 4 14.35 -13.26 -10.17
CA SER A 4 12.91 -13.45 -10.34
C SER A 4 12.13 -12.17 -10.07
N ALA A 5 12.56 -11.34 -9.12
CA ALA A 5 11.92 -10.06 -8.85
C ALA A 5 12.09 -9.09 -10.02
N ILE A 6 13.28 -9.08 -10.62
CA ILE A 6 13.55 -8.23 -11.79
C ILE A 6 12.65 -8.65 -12.96
N ARG A 7 12.53 -9.94 -13.21
CA ARG A 7 11.66 -10.45 -14.28
C ARG A 7 10.20 -10.12 -14.02
N PHE A 8 9.77 -10.23 -12.76
CA PHE A 8 8.40 -9.90 -12.40
C PHE A 8 8.07 -8.44 -12.74
N TYR A 9 8.95 -7.52 -12.34
CA TYR A 9 8.72 -6.10 -12.63
C TYR A 9 8.83 -5.79 -14.12
N GLU A 10 9.68 -6.52 -14.85
CA GLU A 10 9.75 -6.40 -16.29
C GLU A 10 8.42 -6.81 -16.95
N GLU A 11 7.84 -7.92 -16.53
CA GLU A 11 6.56 -8.40 -17.04
C GLU A 11 5.43 -7.42 -16.72
N GLN A 12 5.52 -6.73 -15.57
CA GLN A 12 4.53 -5.74 -15.20
C GLN A 12 4.72 -4.40 -15.91
N GLY A 13 5.72 -4.27 -16.75
CA GLY A 13 5.98 -3.02 -17.48
C GLY A 13 6.64 -1.94 -16.64
N LEU A 14 7.16 -2.29 -15.47
CA LEU A 14 7.78 -1.33 -14.57
C LEU A 14 9.29 -1.23 -14.79
N LEU A 15 9.87 -2.18 -15.48
CA LEU A 15 11.30 -2.24 -15.76
C LEU A 15 11.46 -2.88 -17.12
N ALA A 16 12.30 -2.29 -17.97
CA ALA A 16 12.54 -2.82 -19.29
C ALA A 16 14.04 -2.93 -19.54
N PRO A 17 14.52 -4.01 -20.19
CA PRO A 17 15.93 -4.09 -20.59
C PRO A 17 16.19 -3.07 -21.69
N ILE A 18 17.41 -2.47 -21.67
CA ILE A 18 17.83 -1.59 -22.74
C ILE A 18 18.09 -2.41 -24.00
N SER A 19 18.77 -3.54 -23.84
CA SER A 19 19.15 -4.41 -24.95
C SER A 19 19.48 -5.78 -24.41
N ARG A 20 19.79 -6.70 -25.32
CA ARG A 20 20.31 -8.02 -24.97
C ARG A 20 21.76 -8.10 -25.46
N THR A 21 22.60 -8.80 -24.69
CA THR A 21 23.97 -9.06 -25.13
C THR A 21 23.98 -10.04 -26.32
N ALA A 22 25.14 -10.20 -26.94
CA ALA A 22 25.29 -11.13 -28.04
C ALA A 22 24.94 -12.57 -27.65
N SER A 23 25.08 -12.92 -26.36
CA SER A 23 24.73 -14.26 -25.86
C SER A 23 23.28 -14.33 -25.38
N GLY A 24 22.47 -13.29 -25.59
CA GLY A 24 21.06 -13.29 -25.25
C GLY A 24 20.72 -12.84 -23.86
N TYR A 25 21.69 -12.44 -23.06
CA TYR A 25 21.42 -11.92 -21.72
C TYR A 25 20.83 -10.49 -21.76
N ARG A 26 19.93 -10.23 -20.87
CA ARG A 26 19.31 -8.91 -20.78
C ARG A 26 20.25 -7.91 -20.15
N GLN A 27 20.24 -6.70 -20.68
CA GLN A 27 20.97 -5.58 -20.12
C GLN A 27 19.98 -4.52 -19.67
N TYR A 28 20.17 -3.99 -18.47
CA TYR A 28 19.31 -2.98 -17.89
C TYR A 28 20.06 -1.65 -17.77
N ALA A 29 19.29 -0.57 -17.70
CA ALA A 29 19.88 0.74 -17.46
C ALA A 29 20.68 0.74 -16.17
N SER A 30 21.72 1.57 -16.09
CA SER A 30 22.53 1.68 -14.88
C SER A 30 21.71 2.12 -13.66
N ASN A 31 20.56 2.77 -13.86
CA ASN A 31 19.67 3.20 -12.79
C ASN A 31 18.65 2.13 -12.40
N ALA A 32 18.70 0.93 -12.99
CA ALA A 32 17.74 -0.13 -12.69
C ALA A 32 17.68 -0.51 -11.21
N PRO A 33 18.81 -0.66 -10.49
CA PRO A 33 18.74 -0.93 -9.05
C PRO A 33 18.04 0.17 -8.26
N ASP A 34 18.26 1.43 -8.61
CA ASP A 34 17.61 2.55 -7.95
C ASP A 34 16.11 2.56 -8.24
N ARG A 35 15.74 2.23 -9.47
CA ARG A 35 14.34 2.14 -9.86
C ARG A 35 13.63 1.02 -9.10
N LEU A 36 14.29 -0.11 -8.92
CA LEU A 36 13.74 -1.23 -8.14
C LEU A 36 13.52 -0.85 -6.69
N LYS A 37 14.45 -0.10 -6.10
CA LYS A 37 14.31 0.39 -4.73
C LYS A 37 13.10 1.33 -4.61
N LEU A 38 12.92 2.19 -5.59
CA LEU A 38 11.78 3.12 -5.63
C LEU A 38 10.47 2.35 -5.69
N ILE A 39 10.39 1.34 -6.57
CA ILE A 39 9.21 0.51 -6.71
C ILE A 39 8.91 -0.23 -5.40
N GLN A 40 9.91 -0.84 -4.79
CA GLN A 40 9.74 -1.57 -3.53
C GLN A 40 9.32 -0.65 -2.40
N GLY A 41 9.89 0.55 -2.33
CA GLY A 41 9.51 1.53 -1.33
C GLY A 41 8.06 1.96 -1.48
N ALA A 42 7.63 2.20 -2.71
CA ALA A 42 6.25 2.58 -2.99
C ALA A 42 5.28 1.46 -2.63
N LYS A 43 5.63 0.21 -2.90
CA LYS A 43 4.79 -0.93 -2.52
C LYS A 43 4.65 -1.03 -1.00
N LYS A 44 5.72 -0.80 -0.27
CA LYS A 44 5.68 -0.81 1.21
C LYS A 44 4.76 0.26 1.76
N LEU A 45 4.66 1.40 1.07
CA LEU A 45 3.77 2.47 1.46
C LEU A 45 2.30 2.16 1.18
N GLY A 46 2.02 1.14 0.37
CA GLY A 46 0.66 0.74 0.08
C GLY A 46 0.19 1.04 -1.34
N PHE A 47 1.06 1.52 -2.22
CA PHE A 47 0.70 1.76 -3.61
C PHE A 47 0.61 0.43 -4.38
N SER A 48 -0.40 0.31 -5.22
CA SER A 48 -0.53 -0.83 -6.12
C SER A 48 0.47 -0.72 -7.27
N LEU A 49 0.74 -1.84 -7.94
CA LEU A 49 1.64 -1.83 -9.10
C LEU A 49 1.10 -0.95 -10.23
N ASP A 50 -0.21 -0.93 -10.43
CA ASP A 50 -0.81 -0.08 -11.46
C ASP A 50 -0.59 1.40 -11.15
N VAL A 51 -0.74 1.79 -9.88
CA VAL A 51 -0.50 3.16 -9.46
C VAL A 51 0.98 3.51 -9.61
N ILE A 52 1.88 2.60 -9.23
CA ILE A 52 3.32 2.83 -9.36
C ILE A 52 3.68 3.02 -10.84
N ARG A 53 3.09 2.22 -11.72
CA ARG A 53 3.32 2.35 -13.16
C ARG A 53 2.89 3.74 -13.64
N ASP A 54 1.76 4.23 -13.16
CA ASP A 54 1.25 5.56 -13.52
C ASP A 54 2.14 6.68 -13.01
N MET A 55 2.78 6.48 -11.85
CA MET A 55 3.66 7.48 -11.26
C MET A 55 5.01 7.59 -11.97
N LEU A 56 5.41 6.56 -12.72
CA LEU A 56 6.68 6.57 -13.46
C LEU A 56 6.46 7.14 -14.86
N ASP A 57 7.41 7.97 -15.31
CA ASP A 57 7.35 8.51 -16.67
C ASP A 57 8.00 7.53 -17.66
N GLU A 58 8.02 7.91 -18.95
CA GLU A 58 8.57 7.07 -20.02
C GLU A 58 10.06 6.77 -19.81
N ASN A 59 10.77 7.65 -19.13
CA ASN A 59 12.19 7.48 -18.83
C ASN A 59 12.41 6.74 -17.50
N GLY A 60 11.32 6.31 -16.84
CA GLY A 60 11.40 5.63 -15.58
C GLY A 60 11.63 6.52 -14.39
N LYS A 61 11.50 7.83 -14.57
CA LYS A 61 11.59 8.79 -13.47
C LYS A 61 10.24 8.96 -12.81
N CYS A 62 10.26 9.19 -11.51
CA CYS A 62 9.05 9.42 -10.75
C CYS A 62 8.47 10.80 -11.09
N SER A 63 7.20 10.83 -11.48
CA SER A 63 6.49 12.10 -11.70
C SER A 63 6.10 12.66 -10.34
N ILE A 64 6.65 13.80 -9.97
CA ILE A 64 6.35 14.44 -8.69
C ILE A 64 4.86 14.76 -8.59
N GLU A 65 4.29 15.30 -9.65
CA GLU A 65 2.88 15.65 -9.68
C GLU A 65 1.97 14.45 -9.44
N LYS A 66 2.20 13.37 -10.18
CA LYS A 66 1.40 12.15 -10.03
C LYS A 66 1.60 11.51 -8.67
N THR A 67 2.83 11.52 -8.18
CA THR A 67 3.14 10.98 -6.85
C THR A 67 2.42 11.77 -5.77
N MET A 68 2.41 13.09 -5.87
CA MET A 68 1.68 13.93 -4.92
C MET A 68 0.17 13.65 -4.95
N GLN A 69 -0.40 13.49 -6.13
CA GLN A 69 -1.81 13.16 -6.27
C GLN A 69 -2.15 11.82 -5.66
N GLN A 70 -1.35 10.79 -5.97
CA GLN A 70 -1.60 9.45 -5.46
C GLN A 70 -1.35 9.34 -3.96
N SER A 71 -0.35 10.04 -3.46
CA SER A 71 -0.09 10.06 -2.02
C SER A 71 -1.23 10.74 -1.25
N ALA A 72 -1.82 11.79 -1.83
CA ALA A 72 -2.96 12.45 -1.20
C ALA A 72 -4.18 11.51 -1.11
N ILE A 73 -4.42 10.73 -2.15
CA ILE A 73 -5.51 9.75 -2.15
C ILE A 73 -5.26 8.70 -1.07
N LEU A 74 -4.05 8.18 -1.01
CA LEU A 74 -3.70 7.14 -0.03
C LEU A 74 -3.78 7.67 1.39
N LEU A 75 -3.32 8.90 1.62
CA LEU A 75 -3.44 9.53 2.94
C LEU A 75 -4.89 9.68 3.38
N ARG A 76 -5.77 10.05 2.44
CA ARG A 76 -7.20 10.15 2.75
C ARG A 76 -7.78 8.80 3.16
N GLU A 77 -7.41 7.74 2.45
CA GLU A 77 -7.86 6.39 2.79
C GLU A 77 -7.39 5.98 4.19
N ILE A 78 -6.14 6.30 4.52
CA ILE A 78 -5.59 6.01 5.86
C ILE A 78 -6.35 6.78 6.93
N GLU A 79 -6.62 8.06 6.69
CA GLU A 79 -7.37 8.88 7.64
C GLU A 79 -8.77 8.34 7.88
N GLU A 80 -9.44 7.88 6.81
CA GLU A 80 -10.75 7.25 6.93
C GLU A 80 -10.67 5.95 7.72
N GLN A 81 -9.65 5.15 7.50
CA GLN A 81 -9.43 3.92 8.26
C GLN A 81 -9.15 4.20 9.73
N GLN A 82 -8.34 5.23 10.00
CA GLN A 82 -8.06 5.64 11.37
C GLN A 82 -9.34 6.09 12.09
N ALA A 83 -10.18 6.85 11.40
CA ALA A 83 -11.44 7.30 11.98
C ALA A 83 -12.37 6.11 12.27
N ALA A 84 -12.43 5.15 11.35
CA ALA A 84 -13.25 3.96 11.55
C ALA A 84 -12.75 3.12 12.72
N LEU A 85 -11.43 2.98 12.84
CA LEU A 85 -10.83 2.25 13.96
C LEU A 85 -11.09 2.95 15.28
N GLU A 86 -11.02 4.29 15.30
CA GLU A 86 -11.31 5.04 16.53
C GLU A 86 -12.77 4.89 16.93
N ARG A 87 -13.70 4.88 15.99
CA ARG A 87 -15.11 4.63 16.32
C ARG A 87 -15.29 3.22 16.91
N ARG A 88 -14.63 2.21 16.35
CA ARG A 88 -14.68 0.86 16.90
C ARG A 88 -14.11 0.81 18.31
N ARG A 89 -12.99 1.50 18.51
CA ARG A 89 -12.36 1.55 19.83
C ARG A 89 -13.30 2.16 20.85
N GLN A 90 -13.95 3.26 20.51
CA GLN A 90 -14.91 3.92 21.41
C GLN A 90 -16.08 3.00 21.71
N SER A 91 -16.60 2.31 20.71
CA SER A 91 -17.70 1.37 20.91
C SER A 91 -17.31 0.22 21.85
N LEU A 92 -16.11 -0.28 21.73
CA LEU A 92 -15.62 -1.33 22.61
C LEU A 92 -15.45 -0.84 24.05
N LEU A 93 -14.97 0.39 24.22
CA LEU A 93 -14.83 0.99 25.56
C LEU A 93 -16.20 1.17 26.23
N ILE A 94 -17.20 1.58 25.47
CA ILE A 94 -18.56 1.71 25.97
C ILE A 94 -19.11 0.33 26.37
N LEU A 95 -18.90 -0.67 25.52
CA LEU A 95 -19.32 -2.02 25.83
C LEU A 95 -18.69 -2.52 27.13
N ARG A 96 -17.39 -2.32 27.28
CA ARG A 96 -16.70 -2.77 28.50
C ARG A 96 -17.19 -2.05 29.72
N ALA A 97 -17.44 -0.75 29.62
CA ALA A 97 -17.98 0.02 30.73
C ALA A 97 -19.38 -0.47 31.13
N ASN A 98 -20.21 -0.78 30.15
CA ASN A 98 -21.54 -1.33 30.42
C ASN A 98 -21.45 -2.70 31.12
N LEU A 99 -20.51 -3.55 30.71
CA LEU A 99 -20.32 -4.85 31.34
C LEU A 99 -19.77 -4.73 32.75
N ASP A 100 -18.88 -3.77 33.00
CA ASP A 100 -18.35 -3.54 34.35
C ASP A 100 -19.46 -3.17 35.33
N ASN A 101 -20.46 -2.42 34.85
CA ASN A 101 -21.59 -1.97 35.66
C ASN A 101 -22.73 -2.98 35.68
N TYR A 102 -22.59 -4.05 34.91
CA TYR A 102 -23.65 -5.05 34.76
C TYR A 102 -23.64 -5.98 35.96
N GLN A 103 -24.80 -6.12 36.60
CA GLN A 103 -24.98 -6.96 37.79
C GLN A 103 -26.31 -7.71 37.71
N GLY A 104 -26.36 -8.73 36.96
CA GLY A 104 -27.59 -9.48 36.87
C GLY A 104 -27.53 -10.58 35.86
N ASP A 105 -28.64 -11.28 35.74
CA ASP A 105 -28.80 -12.45 34.87
C ASP A 105 -29.32 -12.04 33.48
N ASN A 106 -29.41 -10.77 33.19
CA ASN A 106 -29.92 -10.29 31.91
C ASN A 106 -28.97 -10.60 30.77
N PRO A 107 -29.49 -10.63 29.53
CA PRO A 107 -28.60 -10.82 28.37
C PRO A 107 -27.54 -9.72 28.27
N CYS A 108 -26.44 -10.05 27.59
CA CYS A 108 -25.34 -9.14 27.42
C CYS A 108 -25.82 -7.83 26.76
N PRO A 109 -25.52 -6.64 27.35
CA PRO A 109 -25.97 -5.37 26.78
C PRO A 109 -25.26 -4.98 25.49
N GLY A 110 -24.22 -5.69 25.12
CA GLY A 110 -23.44 -5.36 23.92
C GLY A 110 -24.25 -5.39 22.64
N ASN A 111 -25.29 -6.20 22.58
CA ASN A 111 -26.13 -6.29 21.38
C ASN A 111 -26.93 -5.01 21.11
N GLN A 112 -27.04 -4.14 22.08
CA GLN A 112 -27.78 -2.89 21.95
C GLN A 112 -26.90 -1.73 21.50
N THR A 113 -25.60 -1.87 21.60
CA THR A 113 -24.66 -0.78 21.32
C THR A 113 -23.91 -0.96 20.00
N VAL A 114 -23.97 -2.13 19.40
CA VAL A 114 -23.27 -2.43 18.15
C VAL A 114 -24.28 -2.38 17.00
N ASN A 115 -24.05 -1.46 16.11
CA ASN A 115 -24.86 -1.32 14.90
C ASN A 115 -23.98 -1.19 13.69
#